data_53ca81d31f9378cdcc1ef2c6988724ed
#
_entry.id   53ca81d31f9378cdcc1ef2c6988724ed
#
_cell.length_a   1.000
_cell.length_b   1.000
_cell.length_c   1.000
_cell.angle_alpha   90.00
_cell.angle_beta   90.00
_cell.angle_gamma   90.00
#
_symmetry.space_group_name_H-M   'P 1'
#
loop_
_entity.id
_entity.type
_entity.pdbx_description
1 polymer ?
#
loop_
_entity_poly.entity_id
_entity_poly.type
_entity_poly.pdbx_seq_one_letter_code
_entity_poly.pdbx_strand_id
1 'polypeptide(L)'
;MNYEIPAIDIAPFLTGEPKGKAQVAAQVASAAETIGFIVLSGHGIPQSLIEKAFEQGFKFFDLPGEKKAKLHPIGPAKQRGFHGLATRGLSATIGKDAPKDLRESLFFGPIDDHAAAFAHIPDAATAYAPNILPDTPAGFDVTLVDLYRAFEKLAANLLRIFAVAARMPEDHFTPMIQKHFSIMSTHHYPALQEPPLPGQLRTGAHTDYGALTILAMTGANGGLEVQRDGGWMPVSPPKGALVVNLGDMMQRWTNSRWVSTMHRVMTPENLHDAMSRRISIGYFMHPDYDARIECLSSCKGDGAKF
;
A
#
# COMPACT_ATOMS: atom_id res chain seq x y z
N MET A 1 16.28 -10.89 -20.56
CA MET A 1 15.26 -11.75 -19.90
C MET A 1 14.04 -10.87 -19.64
N ASN A 2 12.86 -11.26 -20.17
CA ASN A 2 11.62 -10.57 -19.78
C ASN A 2 11.29 -11.00 -18.34
N TYR A 3 11.51 -10.13 -17.41
CA TYR A 3 11.09 -10.35 -16.02
C TYR A 3 9.65 -9.86 -15.87
N GLU A 4 8.78 -10.70 -15.37
CA GLU A 4 7.42 -10.33 -15.00
C GLU A 4 7.29 -10.39 -13.47
N ILE A 5 6.44 -9.55 -12.90
CA ILE A 5 6.08 -9.66 -11.49
C ILE A 5 5.34 -10.99 -11.30
N PRO A 6 5.75 -11.84 -10.34
CA PRO A 6 5.09 -13.13 -10.10
C PRO A 6 3.59 -12.97 -9.86
N ALA A 7 2.78 -13.70 -10.61
CA ALA A 7 1.33 -13.78 -10.41
C ALA A 7 1.02 -14.99 -9.50
N ILE A 8 0.35 -14.74 -8.38
CA ILE A 8 0.05 -15.74 -7.36
C ILE A 8 -1.44 -15.74 -7.04
N ASP A 9 -2.08 -16.90 -7.19
CA ASP A 9 -3.43 -17.15 -6.69
C ASP A 9 -3.36 -17.66 -5.24
N ILE A 10 -3.94 -16.90 -4.30
CA ILE A 10 -3.94 -17.29 -2.88
C ILE A 10 -5.16 -18.10 -2.45
N ALA A 11 -6.15 -18.30 -3.31
CA ALA A 11 -7.34 -19.09 -2.97
C ALA A 11 -6.99 -20.49 -2.43
N PRO A 12 -5.99 -21.24 -2.97
CA PRO A 12 -5.60 -22.54 -2.43
C PRO A 12 -5.07 -22.50 -0.99
N PHE A 13 -4.50 -21.38 -0.54
CA PHE A 13 -4.12 -21.22 0.87
C PHE A 13 -5.36 -21.00 1.75
N LEU A 14 -6.29 -20.20 1.27
CA LEU A 14 -7.49 -19.81 2.03
C LEU A 14 -8.47 -20.98 2.22
N THR A 15 -8.48 -21.97 1.31
CA THR A 15 -9.26 -23.20 1.47
C THR A 15 -8.79 -24.09 2.61
N GLY A 16 -7.56 -23.91 3.08
CA GLY A 16 -7.01 -24.60 4.25
C GLY A 16 -6.34 -25.93 3.95
N GLU A 17 -6.33 -26.41 2.70
CA GLU A 17 -5.69 -27.68 2.35
C GLU A 17 -4.15 -27.60 2.46
N PRO A 18 -3.49 -28.57 3.13
CA PRO A 18 -2.06 -28.53 3.38
C PRO A 18 -1.20 -28.37 2.11
N LYS A 19 -1.56 -29.06 1.01
CA LYS A 19 -0.86 -28.96 -0.27
C LYS A 19 -0.98 -27.56 -0.88
N GLY A 20 -2.19 -26.98 -0.87
CA GLY A 20 -2.44 -25.62 -1.35
C GLY A 20 -1.69 -24.58 -0.54
N LYS A 21 -1.70 -24.70 0.80
CA LYS A 21 -0.92 -23.82 1.69
C LYS A 21 0.57 -23.88 1.39
N ALA A 22 1.14 -25.07 1.28
CA ALA A 22 2.56 -25.25 0.99
C ALA A 22 2.97 -24.65 -0.37
N GLN A 23 2.14 -24.87 -1.39
CA GLN A 23 2.39 -24.35 -2.74
C GLN A 23 2.39 -22.82 -2.76
N VAL A 24 1.35 -22.19 -2.22
CA VAL A 24 1.24 -20.70 -2.17
C VAL A 24 2.39 -20.11 -1.35
N ALA A 25 2.70 -20.70 -0.18
CA ALA A 25 3.80 -20.23 0.66
C ALA A 25 5.16 -20.31 -0.06
N ALA A 26 5.42 -21.37 -0.84
CA ALA A 26 6.65 -21.49 -1.62
C ALA A 26 6.75 -20.44 -2.73
N GLN A 27 5.65 -20.16 -3.45
CA GLN A 27 5.60 -19.11 -4.47
C GLN A 27 5.85 -17.73 -3.87
N VAL A 28 5.21 -17.45 -2.74
CA VAL A 28 5.37 -16.18 -2.02
C VAL A 28 6.79 -16.02 -1.49
N ALA A 29 7.40 -17.06 -0.91
CA ALA A 29 8.80 -17.02 -0.47
C ALA A 29 9.75 -16.67 -1.62
N SER A 30 9.58 -17.34 -2.77
CA SER A 30 10.40 -17.06 -3.97
C SER A 30 10.23 -15.61 -4.47
N ALA A 31 9.00 -15.10 -4.54
CA ALA A 31 8.73 -13.72 -4.93
C ALA A 31 9.34 -12.71 -3.94
N ALA A 32 9.20 -12.99 -2.64
CA ALA A 32 9.71 -12.15 -1.56
C ALA A 32 11.25 -12.06 -1.55
N GLU A 33 11.93 -13.16 -1.85
CA GLU A 33 13.40 -13.23 -1.91
C GLU A 33 13.99 -12.57 -3.18
N THR A 34 13.20 -12.48 -4.25
CA THR A 34 13.70 -12.02 -5.56
C THR A 34 13.34 -10.59 -5.91
N ILE A 35 12.07 -10.20 -5.71
CA ILE A 35 11.55 -8.91 -6.16
C ILE A 35 10.71 -8.19 -5.10
N GLY A 36 10.18 -8.89 -4.09
CA GLY A 36 9.33 -8.30 -3.07
C GLY A 36 7.98 -7.76 -3.57
N PHE A 37 7.58 -8.10 -4.80
CA PHE A 37 6.33 -7.73 -5.45
C PHE A 37 5.58 -8.95 -5.96
N ILE A 38 4.25 -8.91 -5.89
CA ILE A 38 3.34 -9.98 -6.31
C ILE A 38 2.13 -9.35 -7.02
N VAL A 39 1.72 -9.91 -8.14
CA VAL A 39 0.38 -9.72 -8.72
C VAL A 39 -0.54 -10.76 -8.11
N LEU A 40 -1.51 -10.33 -7.32
CA LEU A 40 -2.33 -11.17 -6.46
C LEU A 40 -3.71 -11.42 -7.07
N SER A 41 -4.11 -12.69 -7.16
CA SER A 41 -5.47 -13.12 -7.48
C SER A 41 -6.04 -14.03 -6.38
N GLY A 42 -7.34 -14.40 -6.50
CA GLY A 42 -7.98 -15.26 -5.49
C GLY A 42 -8.15 -14.60 -4.12
N HIS A 43 -8.09 -13.28 -4.04
CA HIS A 43 -8.09 -12.50 -2.79
C HIS A 43 -9.47 -12.37 -2.13
N GLY A 44 -10.55 -12.74 -2.82
CA GLY A 44 -11.91 -12.79 -2.26
C GLY A 44 -12.59 -11.43 -2.05
N ILE A 45 -11.97 -10.31 -2.38
CA ILE A 45 -12.63 -8.98 -2.33
C ILE A 45 -13.53 -8.83 -3.54
N PRO A 46 -14.82 -8.47 -3.37
CA PRO A 46 -15.72 -8.24 -4.49
C PRO A 46 -15.20 -7.15 -5.43
N GLN A 47 -15.09 -7.47 -6.71
CA GLN A 47 -14.64 -6.51 -7.73
C GLN A 47 -15.53 -5.26 -7.77
N SER A 48 -16.84 -5.43 -7.55
CA SER A 48 -17.80 -4.34 -7.48
C SER A 48 -17.50 -3.33 -6.35
N LEU A 49 -16.94 -3.78 -5.22
CA LEU A 49 -16.56 -2.87 -4.14
C LEU A 49 -15.38 -1.99 -4.56
N ILE A 50 -14.37 -2.58 -5.21
CA ILE A 50 -13.18 -1.86 -5.70
C ILE A 50 -13.60 -0.87 -6.79
N GLU A 51 -14.45 -1.29 -7.75
CA GLU A 51 -14.93 -0.43 -8.83
C GLU A 51 -15.79 0.74 -8.30
N LYS A 52 -16.64 0.48 -7.30
CA LYS A 52 -17.41 1.52 -6.61
C LYS A 52 -16.52 2.54 -5.92
N ALA A 53 -15.47 2.08 -5.24
CA ALA A 53 -14.51 2.97 -4.59
C ALA A 53 -13.76 3.85 -5.61
N PHE A 54 -13.39 3.32 -6.77
CA PHE A 54 -12.80 4.12 -7.84
C PHE A 54 -13.80 5.15 -8.40
N GLU A 55 -15.02 4.73 -8.71
CA GLU A 55 -16.06 5.63 -9.25
C GLU A 55 -16.33 6.81 -8.30
N GLN A 56 -16.54 6.51 -7.02
CA GLN A 56 -16.78 7.54 -6.01
C GLN A 56 -15.53 8.38 -5.75
N GLY A 57 -14.35 7.78 -5.82
CA GLY A 57 -13.07 8.49 -5.74
C GLY A 57 -12.93 9.53 -6.85
N PHE A 58 -13.22 9.18 -8.10
CA PHE A 58 -13.23 10.16 -9.20
C PHE A 58 -14.20 11.30 -8.94
N LYS A 59 -15.44 10.99 -8.50
CA LYS A 59 -16.43 12.03 -8.15
C LYS A 59 -15.96 12.93 -7.01
N PHE A 60 -15.27 12.38 -6.02
CA PHE A 60 -14.67 13.17 -4.93
C PHE A 60 -13.57 14.11 -5.44
N PHE A 61 -12.63 13.59 -6.24
CA PHE A 61 -11.53 14.40 -6.74
C PHE A 61 -11.97 15.45 -7.78
N ASP A 62 -13.15 15.29 -8.38
CA ASP A 62 -13.78 16.30 -9.25
C ASP A 62 -14.46 17.43 -8.48
N LEU A 63 -14.59 17.33 -7.16
CA LEU A 63 -15.13 18.43 -6.36
C LEU A 63 -14.24 19.67 -6.44
N PRO A 64 -14.83 20.87 -6.32
CA PRO A 64 -14.08 22.12 -6.20
C PRO A 64 -13.00 22.02 -5.12
N GLY A 65 -11.82 22.60 -5.37
CA GLY A 65 -10.68 22.55 -4.46
C GLY A 65 -11.00 23.02 -3.05
N GLU A 66 -11.82 24.07 -2.90
CA GLU A 66 -12.29 24.58 -1.62
C GLU A 66 -13.10 23.56 -0.79
N LYS A 67 -13.89 22.70 -1.45
CA LYS A 67 -14.64 21.63 -0.78
C LYS A 67 -13.68 20.55 -0.27
N LYS A 68 -12.75 20.10 -1.10
CA LYS A 68 -11.73 19.12 -0.72
C LYS A 68 -10.82 19.65 0.39
N ALA A 69 -10.42 20.92 0.33
CA ALA A 69 -9.55 21.55 1.31
C ALA A 69 -10.11 21.58 2.74
N LYS A 70 -11.44 21.53 2.91
CA LYS A 70 -12.09 21.39 4.24
C LYS A 70 -11.72 20.10 4.96
N LEU A 71 -11.30 19.09 4.21
CA LEU A 71 -10.85 17.80 4.75
C LEU A 71 -9.33 17.75 5.00
N HIS A 72 -8.64 18.89 4.89
CA HIS A 72 -7.20 18.94 5.19
C HIS A 72 -6.97 18.73 6.69
N PRO A 73 -6.01 17.89 7.08
CA PRO A 73 -5.79 17.56 8.49
C PRO A 73 -5.28 18.76 9.29
N ILE A 74 -5.78 18.88 10.51
CA ILE A 74 -5.37 19.88 11.48
C ILE A 74 -4.64 19.18 12.64
N GLY A 75 -3.57 19.80 13.13
CA GLY A 75 -2.81 19.28 14.28
C GLY A 75 -1.98 18.03 13.97
N PRO A 76 -1.93 17.04 14.88
CA PRO A 76 -1.05 15.89 14.77
C PRO A 76 -1.48 14.88 13.68
N ALA A 77 -2.71 14.97 13.18
CA ALA A 77 -3.30 14.04 12.21
C ALA A 77 -2.73 14.16 10.79
N LYS A 78 -1.42 14.31 10.63
CA LYS A 78 -0.73 14.63 9.38
C LYS A 78 -0.95 13.63 8.23
N GLN A 79 -1.38 12.41 8.54
CA GLN A 79 -1.68 11.36 7.55
C GLN A 79 -3.18 11.01 7.57
N ARG A 80 -4.03 12.03 7.65
CA ARG A 80 -5.49 11.92 7.55
C ARG A 80 -6.00 12.95 6.56
N GLY A 81 -7.20 12.72 6.03
CA GLY A 81 -7.89 13.66 5.18
C GLY A 81 -7.22 13.95 3.84
N PHE A 82 -7.57 15.08 3.26
CA PHE A 82 -7.17 15.46 1.90
C PHE A 82 -5.85 16.24 1.87
N HIS A 83 -5.03 15.88 0.90
CA HIS A 83 -3.78 16.59 0.54
C HIS A 83 -3.82 16.95 -0.93
N GLY A 84 -3.64 18.21 -1.24
CA GLY A 84 -3.75 18.76 -2.59
C GLY A 84 -2.60 18.37 -3.52
N LEU A 85 -2.76 18.69 -4.80
CA LEU A 85 -1.80 18.39 -5.85
C LEU A 85 -0.43 19.03 -5.54
N ALA A 86 0.64 18.24 -5.72
CA ALA A 86 2.03 18.67 -5.54
C ALA A 86 2.33 19.29 -4.16
N THR A 87 1.64 18.86 -3.10
CA THR A 87 1.93 19.30 -1.72
C THR A 87 2.91 18.37 -0.99
N ARG A 88 3.04 17.12 -1.40
CA ARG A 88 3.91 16.09 -0.79
C ARG A 88 4.84 15.48 -1.82
N GLY A 89 5.95 14.89 -1.38
CA GLY A 89 6.89 14.19 -2.24
C GLY A 89 7.58 13.07 -1.48
N LEU A 90 7.62 11.87 -2.05
CA LEU A 90 8.21 10.69 -1.44
C LEU A 90 9.71 10.57 -1.68
N SER A 91 10.27 11.15 -2.75
CA SER A 91 11.72 11.14 -2.97
C SER A 91 12.54 11.73 -1.81
N ALA A 92 11.94 12.63 -1.01
CA ALA A 92 12.59 13.18 0.17
C ALA A 92 12.82 12.12 1.27
N THR A 93 12.06 11.02 1.30
CA THR A 93 12.22 9.93 2.28
C THR A 93 13.51 9.14 2.08
N ILE A 94 14.07 9.18 0.87
CA ILE A 94 15.35 8.57 0.53
C ILE A 94 16.48 9.62 0.36
N GLY A 95 16.28 10.83 0.91
CA GLY A 95 17.28 11.90 0.88
C GLY A 95 17.51 12.55 -0.48
N LYS A 96 16.58 12.38 -1.45
CA LYS A 96 16.67 13.03 -2.76
C LYS A 96 15.86 14.33 -2.75
N ASP A 97 16.51 15.43 -3.11
CA ASP A 97 15.83 16.67 -3.44
C ASP A 97 15.18 16.53 -4.82
N ALA A 98 13.86 16.53 -4.85
CA ALA A 98 13.07 16.38 -6.06
C ALA A 98 11.77 17.19 -5.94
N PRO A 99 11.18 17.62 -7.08
CA PRO A 99 9.87 18.25 -7.07
C PRO A 99 8.82 17.39 -6.40
N LYS A 100 7.78 18.03 -5.85
CA LYS A 100 6.66 17.33 -5.21
C LYS A 100 5.91 16.44 -6.20
N ASP A 101 5.35 15.34 -5.69
CA ASP A 101 4.62 14.34 -6.48
C ASP A 101 3.37 14.94 -7.16
N LEU A 102 3.15 14.58 -8.43
CA LEU A 102 2.00 15.04 -9.22
C LEU A 102 0.75 14.23 -8.90
N ARG A 103 0.34 14.27 -7.65
CA ARG A 103 -0.89 13.62 -7.17
C ARG A 103 -1.55 14.44 -6.07
N GLU A 104 -2.84 14.26 -5.94
CA GLU A 104 -3.60 14.60 -4.74
C GLU A 104 -4.03 13.32 -4.04
N SER A 105 -4.28 13.37 -2.74
CA SER A 105 -4.48 12.17 -1.95
C SER A 105 -5.51 12.36 -0.85
N LEU A 106 -6.27 11.32 -0.56
CA LEU A 106 -7.12 11.21 0.62
C LEU A 106 -6.62 10.06 1.48
N PHE A 107 -6.29 10.36 2.75
CA PHE A 107 -5.77 9.38 3.70
C PHE A 107 -6.73 9.16 4.85
N PHE A 108 -6.81 7.93 5.32
CA PHE A 108 -7.40 7.58 6.60
C PHE A 108 -6.72 6.34 7.21
N GLY A 109 -6.79 6.23 8.53
CA GLY A 109 -6.11 5.19 9.30
C GLY A 109 -7.08 4.18 9.88
N PRO A 110 -6.74 3.57 11.00
CA PRO A 110 -7.59 2.56 11.62
C PRO A 110 -9.04 3.04 11.75
N ILE A 111 -9.97 2.13 11.47
CA ILE A 111 -11.41 2.40 11.64
C ILE A 111 -11.79 2.22 13.11
N ASP A 112 -11.16 1.27 13.82
CA ASP A 112 -11.35 1.09 15.25
C ASP A 112 -10.52 2.10 16.04
N ASP A 113 -11.09 2.65 17.09
CA ASP A 113 -10.38 3.55 17.99
C ASP A 113 -9.51 2.75 18.98
N HIS A 114 -8.23 2.79 18.76
CA HIS A 114 -7.23 2.18 19.65
C HIS A 114 -6.39 3.22 20.40
N ALA A 115 -6.71 4.51 20.30
CA ALA A 115 -5.91 5.59 20.88
C ALA A 115 -5.66 5.42 22.38
N ALA A 116 -6.70 5.01 23.13
CA ALA A 116 -6.59 4.82 24.57
C ALA A 116 -5.58 3.72 24.96
N ALA A 117 -5.43 2.68 24.15
CA ALA A 117 -4.48 1.59 24.42
C ALA A 117 -3.02 2.06 24.37
N PHE A 118 -2.73 3.10 23.59
CA PHE A 118 -1.38 3.64 23.37
C PHE A 118 -1.20 5.07 23.92
N ALA A 119 -2.10 5.55 24.77
CA ALA A 119 -2.03 6.90 25.33
C ALA A 119 -0.74 7.16 26.15
N HIS A 120 -0.08 6.09 26.61
CA HIS A 120 1.20 6.17 27.32
C HIS A 120 2.41 6.39 26.37
N ILE A 121 2.22 6.32 25.05
CA ILE A 121 3.24 6.54 24.03
C ILE A 121 2.88 7.82 23.27
N PRO A 122 3.53 8.98 23.53
CA PRO A 122 3.13 10.26 22.94
C PRO A 122 3.07 10.26 21.40
N ASP A 123 4.03 9.61 20.74
CA ASP A 123 4.12 9.56 19.28
C ASP A 123 3.00 8.74 18.63
N ALA A 124 2.37 7.82 19.37
CA ALA A 124 1.25 7.02 18.90
C ALA A 124 -0.01 7.86 18.61
N ALA A 125 -0.15 9.02 19.21
CA ALA A 125 -1.28 9.92 18.99
C ALA A 125 -1.46 10.28 17.50
N THR A 126 -0.38 10.40 16.74
CA THR A 126 -0.43 10.64 15.29
C THR A 126 -0.95 9.42 14.53
N ALA A 127 -0.54 8.22 14.95
CA ALA A 127 -0.91 6.96 14.31
C ALA A 127 -2.40 6.62 14.50
N TYR A 128 -2.96 6.96 15.66
CA TYR A 128 -4.36 6.71 16.02
C TYR A 128 -5.23 7.98 16.02
N ALA A 129 -4.79 9.01 15.31
CA ALA A 129 -5.58 10.23 15.17
C ALA A 129 -6.94 9.93 14.49
N PRO A 130 -8.03 10.65 14.87
CA PRO A 130 -9.35 10.48 14.27
C PRO A 130 -9.32 10.62 12.75
N ASN A 131 -10.16 9.84 12.06
CA ASN A 131 -10.30 9.90 10.62
C ASN A 131 -11.08 11.14 10.19
N ILE A 132 -10.73 11.66 9.01
CA ILE A 132 -11.42 12.76 8.32
C ILE A 132 -11.94 12.18 7.01
N LEU A 133 -13.18 11.67 7.05
CA LEU A 133 -13.81 11.04 5.90
C LEU A 133 -14.69 12.05 5.14
N PRO A 134 -14.80 11.92 3.80
CA PRO A 134 -15.65 12.79 2.99
C PRO A 134 -17.13 12.42 3.16
N ASP A 135 -18.00 13.42 3.25
CA ASP A 135 -19.46 13.28 3.18
C ASP A 135 -19.99 13.34 1.75
N THR A 136 -19.17 13.74 0.81
CA THR A 136 -19.49 13.92 -0.61
C THR A 136 -18.42 13.25 -1.48
N PRO A 137 -18.82 12.42 -2.48
CA PRO A 137 -20.17 12.01 -2.84
C PRO A 137 -20.83 11.13 -1.77
N ALA A 138 -22.16 11.16 -1.69
CA ALA A 138 -22.93 10.40 -0.70
C ALA A 138 -22.56 8.91 -0.69
N GLY A 139 -22.28 8.37 0.50
CA GLY A 139 -21.89 6.97 0.72
C GLY A 139 -20.45 6.64 0.34
N PHE A 140 -19.61 7.64 0.00
CA PHE A 140 -18.19 7.39 -0.25
C PHE A 140 -17.45 7.00 1.01
N ASP A 141 -17.74 7.64 2.13
CA ASP A 141 -17.25 7.29 3.47
C ASP A 141 -17.52 5.82 3.80
N VAL A 142 -18.77 5.35 3.59
CA VAL A 142 -19.16 3.95 3.81
C VAL A 142 -18.35 3.02 2.90
N THR A 143 -18.25 3.35 1.61
CA THR A 143 -17.48 2.53 0.64
C THR A 143 -16.01 2.45 1.02
N LEU A 144 -15.41 3.54 1.49
CA LEU A 144 -14.01 3.57 1.95
C LEU A 144 -13.83 2.69 3.19
N VAL A 145 -14.76 2.74 4.15
CA VAL A 145 -14.74 1.89 5.35
C VAL A 145 -14.87 0.41 4.97
N ASP A 146 -15.82 0.06 4.09
CA ASP A 146 -16.02 -1.32 3.63
C ASP A 146 -14.77 -1.85 2.92
N LEU A 147 -14.13 -1.04 2.07
CA LEU A 147 -12.90 -1.42 1.37
C LEU A 147 -11.72 -1.54 2.34
N TYR A 148 -11.62 -0.64 3.31
CA TYR A 148 -10.60 -0.73 4.36
C TYR A 148 -10.71 -2.07 5.11
N ARG A 149 -11.93 -2.45 5.55
CA ARG A 149 -12.17 -3.74 6.23
C ARG A 149 -11.85 -4.95 5.36
N ALA A 150 -12.14 -4.85 4.05
CA ALA A 150 -11.78 -5.90 3.12
C ALA A 150 -10.25 -6.05 2.97
N PHE A 151 -9.53 -4.94 2.86
CA PHE A 151 -8.06 -4.95 2.82
C PHE A 151 -7.43 -5.38 4.15
N GLU A 152 -7.96 -4.96 5.27
CA GLU A 152 -7.55 -5.37 6.61
C GLU A 152 -7.60 -6.90 6.77
N LYS A 153 -8.73 -7.51 6.39
CA LYS A 153 -8.89 -8.98 6.36
C LYS A 153 -7.91 -9.65 5.40
N LEU A 154 -7.72 -9.08 4.22
CA LEU A 154 -6.76 -9.61 3.23
C LEU A 154 -5.32 -9.49 3.76
N ALA A 155 -4.94 -8.38 4.38
CA ALA A 155 -3.62 -8.18 4.96
C ALA A 155 -3.33 -9.19 6.08
N ALA A 156 -4.31 -9.47 6.95
CA ALA A 156 -4.18 -10.52 7.95
C ALA A 156 -3.94 -11.91 7.33
N ASN A 157 -4.66 -12.25 6.24
CA ASN A 157 -4.44 -13.49 5.50
C ASN A 157 -3.05 -13.53 4.84
N LEU A 158 -2.60 -12.42 4.25
CA LEU A 158 -1.26 -12.33 3.66
C LEU A 158 -0.16 -12.51 4.72
N LEU A 159 -0.33 -11.93 5.91
CA LEU A 159 0.62 -12.14 7.01
C LEU A 159 0.66 -13.61 7.46
N ARG A 160 -0.46 -14.34 7.45
CA ARG A 160 -0.47 -15.80 7.69
C ARG A 160 0.30 -16.55 6.61
N ILE A 161 0.12 -16.19 5.34
CA ILE A 161 0.88 -16.76 4.21
C ILE A 161 2.37 -16.47 4.39
N PHE A 162 2.73 -15.23 4.73
CA PHE A 162 4.12 -14.82 4.96
C PHE A 162 4.75 -15.54 6.16
N ALA A 163 4.00 -15.78 7.23
CA ALA A 163 4.48 -16.58 8.36
C ALA A 163 4.89 -17.98 7.89
N VAL A 164 4.01 -18.69 7.18
CA VAL A 164 4.30 -20.03 6.64
C VAL A 164 5.46 -19.98 5.64
N ALA A 165 5.49 -18.99 4.74
CA ALA A 165 6.57 -18.79 3.76
C ALA A 165 7.93 -18.53 4.45
N ALA A 166 7.92 -17.86 5.60
CA ALA A 166 9.09 -17.64 6.44
C ALA A 166 9.43 -18.81 7.37
N ARG A 167 8.71 -19.94 7.28
CA ARG A 167 8.84 -21.11 8.16
C ARG A 167 8.58 -20.80 9.64
N MET A 168 7.63 -19.91 9.89
CA MET A 168 7.10 -19.58 11.21
C MET A 168 5.71 -20.22 11.41
N PRO A 169 5.20 -20.33 12.64
CA PRO A 169 3.79 -20.67 12.88
C PRO A 169 2.86 -19.77 12.09
N GLU A 170 1.76 -20.30 11.54
CA GLU A 170 0.85 -19.54 10.67
C GLU A 170 0.28 -18.28 11.34
N ASP A 171 0.10 -18.33 12.65
CA ASP A 171 -0.44 -17.23 13.47
C ASP A 171 0.61 -16.29 14.05
N HIS A 172 1.89 -16.44 13.65
CA HIS A 172 3.03 -15.71 14.22
C HIS A 172 2.81 -14.19 14.30
N PHE A 173 2.25 -13.58 13.25
CA PHE A 173 2.00 -12.14 13.23
C PHE A 173 0.67 -11.72 13.86
N THR A 174 -0.24 -12.67 14.13
CA THR A 174 -1.58 -12.37 14.64
C THR A 174 -1.58 -11.54 15.93
N PRO A 175 -0.76 -11.82 16.96
CA PRO A 175 -0.75 -11.01 18.17
C PRO A 175 -0.17 -9.60 17.98
N MET A 176 0.53 -9.34 16.86
CA MET A 176 1.17 -8.06 16.58
C MET A 176 0.28 -7.10 15.78
N ILE A 177 -0.94 -7.52 15.41
CA ILE A 177 -1.84 -6.75 14.54
C ILE A 177 -3.24 -6.58 15.11
N GLN A 178 -3.40 -6.74 16.41
CA GLN A 178 -4.72 -6.65 17.08
C GLN A 178 -5.23 -5.21 17.18
N LYS A 179 -4.30 -4.26 17.21
CA LYS A 179 -4.56 -2.81 17.31
C LYS A 179 -3.68 -2.05 16.32
N HIS A 180 -3.53 -2.61 15.13
CA HIS A 180 -2.65 -2.08 14.10
C HIS A 180 -2.97 -0.63 13.73
N PHE A 181 -1.95 0.13 13.29
CA PHE A 181 -2.11 1.52 12.83
C PHE A 181 -2.03 1.66 11.31
N SER A 182 -2.56 0.67 10.60
CA SER A 182 -2.56 0.65 9.13
C SER A 182 -3.28 1.85 8.54
N ILE A 183 -2.80 2.30 7.37
CA ILE A 183 -3.32 3.48 6.67
C ILE A 183 -3.82 3.05 5.30
N MET A 184 -4.97 3.57 4.89
CA MET A 184 -5.42 3.50 3.50
C MET A 184 -5.34 4.87 2.84
N SER A 185 -4.90 4.90 1.59
CA SER A 185 -4.88 6.12 0.80
C SER A 185 -5.53 5.92 -0.55
N THR A 186 -6.30 6.92 -0.98
CA THR A 186 -6.75 7.04 -2.38
C THR A 186 -5.90 8.13 -3.03
N HIS A 187 -5.09 7.75 -4.02
CA HIS A 187 -4.26 8.66 -4.78
C HIS A 187 -4.89 8.92 -6.14
N HIS A 188 -5.12 10.19 -6.43
CA HIS A 188 -5.59 10.63 -7.73
C HIS A 188 -4.45 11.30 -8.50
N TYR A 189 -4.26 10.85 -9.71
CA TYR A 189 -3.29 11.39 -10.66
C TYR A 189 -4.09 12.07 -11.78
N PRO A 190 -4.24 13.40 -11.76
CA PRO A 190 -5.04 14.12 -12.75
C PRO A 190 -4.38 14.11 -14.13
N ALA A 191 -5.17 14.38 -15.17
CA ALA A 191 -4.64 14.90 -16.42
C ALA A 191 -4.10 16.31 -16.14
N LEU A 192 -2.90 16.60 -16.64
CA LEU A 192 -2.23 17.87 -16.36
C LEU A 192 -2.45 18.85 -17.50
N GLN A 193 -2.66 20.12 -17.16
CA GLN A 193 -2.79 21.21 -18.13
C GLN A 193 -1.40 21.70 -18.58
N GLU A 194 -0.43 21.64 -17.70
CA GLU A 194 0.94 22.08 -17.93
C GLU A 194 1.93 20.93 -17.83
N PRO A 195 3.07 21.00 -18.55
CA PRO A 195 4.09 19.98 -18.45
C PRO A 195 4.69 19.94 -17.02
N PRO A 196 5.11 18.75 -16.55
CA PRO A 196 5.77 18.62 -15.26
C PRO A 196 7.12 19.34 -15.24
N LEU A 197 7.58 19.69 -14.05
CA LEU A 197 8.95 20.15 -13.86
C LEU A 197 9.95 19.06 -14.24
N PRO A 198 11.19 19.40 -14.65
CA PRO A 198 12.22 18.42 -14.92
C PRO A 198 12.39 17.43 -13.75
N GLY A 199 12.29 16.14 -14.05
CA GLY A 199 12.39 15.06 -13.04
C GLY A 199 11.19 14.88 -12.12
N GLN A 200 10.10 15.64 -12.32
CA GLN A 200 8.89 15.50 -11.52
C GLN A 200 8.09 14.27 -11.92
N LEU A 201 7.79 13.42 -10.94
CA LEU A 201 7.05 12.18 -11.13
C LEU A 201 5.64 12.27 -10.55
N ARG A 202 4.76 11.37 -10.95
CA ARG A 202 3.46 11.15 -10.31
C ARG A 202 3.63 10.67 -8.86
N THR A 203 4.61 9.79 -8.64
CA THR A 203 5.08 9.41 -7.30
C THR A 203 6.57 9.15 -7.37
N GLY A 204 7.33 9.86 -6.58
CA GLY A 204 8.79 9.71 -6.52
C GLY A 204 9.23 8.32 -6.06
N ALA A 205 10.45 7.93 -6.42
CA ALA A 205 11.01 6.65 -6.04
C ALA A 205 11.13 6.54 -4.50
N HIS A 206 10.65 5.42 -3.94
CA HIS A 206 10.62 5.15 -2.49
C HIS A 206 10.49 3.65 -2.20
N THR A 207 10.68 3.27 -0.95
CA THR A 207 10.22 2.00 -0.35
C THR A 207 9.08 2.29 0.61
N ASP A 208 8.26 1.29 0.93
CA ASP A 208 7.20 1.39 1.93
C ASP A 208 7.72 0.98 3.31
N TYR A 209 7.39 1.74 4.34
CA TYR A 209 7.86 1.48 5.71
C TYR A 209 7.19 0.29 6.40
N GLY A 210 5.93 -0.03 6.04
CA GLY A 210 5.11 -1.05 6.70
C GLY A 210 5.59 -2.49 6.52
N ALA A 211 4.75 -3.43 6.93
CA ALA A 211 4.98 -4.85 6.68
C ALA A 211 4.73 -5.21 5.21
N LEU A 212 3.62 -4.77 4.67
CA LEU A 212 3.20 -4.96 3.27
C LEU A 212 2.27 -3.82 2.83
N THR A 213 2.17 -3.64 1.52
CA THR A 213 1.18 -2.77 0.88
C THR A 213 0.31 -3.59 -0.05
N ILE A 214 -1.00 -3.36 -0.01
CA ILE A 214 -1.98 -3.89 -0.97
C ILE A 214 -2.43 -2.73 -1.84
N LEU A 215 -2.31 -2.86 -3.16
CA LEU A 215 -2.61 -1.79 -4.11
C LEU A 215 -3.64 -2.24 -5.14
N ALA A 216 -4.78 -1.54 -5.19
CA ALA A 216 -5.71 -1.55 -6.31
C ALA A 216 -5.47 -0.33 -7.19
N MET A 217 -5.54 -0.49 -8.53
CA MET A 217 -5.32 0.64 -9.44
C MET A 217 -6.19 0.58 -10.68
N THR A 218 -6.55 1.75 -11.21
CA THR A 218 -7.26 1.87 -12.49
C THR A 218 -6.24 1.94 -13.64
N GLY A 219 -6.62 1.41 -14.81
CA GLY A 219 -5.84 1.51 -16.05
C GLY A 219 -4.69 0.51 -16.15
N ALA A 220 -4.55 -0.14 -17.31
CA ALA A 220 -3.51 -1.12 -17.57
C ALA A 220 -2.09 -0.51 -17.61
N ASN A 221 -1.97 0.75 -18.05
CA ASN A 221 -0.68 1.44 -18.20
C ASN A 221 -0.44 2.45 -17.07
N GLY A 222 -0.61 2.00 -15.83
CA GLY A 222 -0.63 2.86 -14.64
C GLY A 222 0.65 3.60 -14.30
N GLY A 223 1.77 3.36 -15.00
CA GLY A 223 3.05 4.00 -14.74
C GLY A 223 3.75 3.54 -13.47
N LEU A 224 3.22 2.54 -12.77
CA LEU A 224 3.93 1.91 -11.66
C LEU A 224 5.12 1.14 -12.20
N GLU A 225 6.30 1.42 -11.64
CA GLU A 225 7.54 0.74 -11.98
C GLU A 225 8.28 0.30 -10.71
N VAL A 226 8.92 -0.84 -10.80
CA VAL A 226 9.72 -1.45 -9.74
C VAL A 226 11.17 -1.50 -10.16
N GLN A 227 12.09 -1.17 -9.28
CA GLN A 227 13.52 -1.21 -9.54
C GLN A 227 14.03 -2.65 -9.49
N ARG A 228 14.76 -3.07 -10.54
CA ARG A 228 15.45 -4.36 -10.58
C ARG A 228 16.70 -4.28 -11.43
N ASP A 229 17.79 -4.89 -10.99
CA ASP A 229 19.05 -5.02 -11.72
C ASP A 229 19.56 -3.69 -12.31
N GLY A 230 19.36 -2.58 -11.55
CA GLY A 230 19.75 -1.24 -11.96
C GLY A 230 18.81 -0.54 -12.95
N GLY A 231 17.73 -1.21 -13.39
CA GLY A 231 16.69 -0.66 -14.27
C GLY A 231 15.33 -0.52 -13.60
N TRP A 232 14.33 -0.10 -14.37
CA TRP A 232 12.93 0.03 -13.96
C TRP A 232 12.05 -0.90 -14.79
N MET A 233 11.19 -1.65 -14.15
CA MET A 233 10.29 -2.62 -14.76
C MET A 233 8.85 -2.21 -14.52
N PRO A 234 8.01 -2.09 -15.58
CA PRO A 234 6.60 -1.73 -15.43
C PRO A 234 5.80 -2.85 -14.75
N VAL A 235 4.81 -2.44 -13.94
CA VAL A 235 3.85 -3.33 -13.27
C VAL A 235 2.47 -3.11 -13.87
N SER A 236 1.97 -4.11 -14.59
CA SER A 236 0.69 -4.05 -15.30
C SER A 236 -0.18 -5.26 -14.93
N PRO A 237 -0.86 -5.24 -13.78
CA PRO A 237 -1.69 -6.35 -13.36
C PRO A 237 -2.92 -6.49 -14.27
N PRO A 238 -3.41 -7.71 -14.49
CA PRO A 238 -4.69 -7.91 -15.17
C PRO A 238 -5.85 -7.31 -14.37
N LYS A 239 -6.96 -7.03 -15.07
CA LYS A 239 -8.17 -6.49 -14.43
C LYS A 239 -8.61 -7.42 -13.27
N GLY A 240 -8.88 -6.82 -12.11
CA GLY A 240 -9.31 -7.52 -10.91
C GLY A 240 -8.19 -8.11 -10.05
N ALA A 241 -6.95 -8.09 -10.51
CA ALA A 241 -5.81 -8.43 -9.65
C ALA A 241 -5.37 -7.21 -8.82
N LEU A 242 -4.81 -7.50 -7.65
CA LEU A 242 -4.17 -6.52 -6.79
C LEU A 242 -2.64 -6.64 -6.94
N VAL A 243 -1.93 -5.57 -6.64
CA VAL A 243 -0.47 -5.62 -6.47
C VAL A 243 -0.18 -5.64 -4.97
N VAL A 244 0.73 -6.51 -4.55
CA VAL A 244 1.22 -6.55 -3.17
C VAL A 244 2.72 -6.39 -3.18
N ASN A 245 3.24 -5.51 -2.33
CA ASN A 245 4.67 -5.37 -2.10
C ASN A 245 5.03 -5.46 -0.63
N LEU A 246 6.24 -5.93 -0.35
CA LEU A 246 6.82 -5.96 0.97
C LEU A 246 7.39 -4.60 1.33
N GLY A 247 7.24 -4.22 2.61
CA GLY A 247 7.83 -3.01 3.14
C GLY A 247 9.07 -3.28 4.01
N ASP A 248 9.68 -2.20 4.48
CA ASP A 248 10.95 -2.22 5.22
C ASP A 248 10.86 -3.00 6.54
N MET A 249 9.70 -3.00 7.21
CA MET A 249 9.49 -3.83 8.41
C MET A 249 9.60 -5.33 8.08
N MET A 250 9.01 -5.78 6.95
CA MET A 250 9.11 -7.19 6.53
C MET A 250 10.56 -7.56 6.15
N GLN A 251 11.26 -6.66 5.47
CA GLN A 251 12.68 -6.84 5.18
C GLN A 251 13.50 -6.96 6.48
N ARG A 252 13.20 -6.15 7.49
CA ARG A 252 13.86 -6.22 8.79
C ARG A 252 13.54 -7.52 9.53
N TRP A 253 12.27 -7.92 9.63
CA TRP A 253 11.86 -9.19 10.23
C TRP A 253 12.58 -10.40 9.63
N THR A 254 12.83 -10.37 8.32
CA THR A 254 13.49 -11.47 7.62
C THR A 254 15.01 -11.28 7.46
N ASN A 255 15.60 -10.34 8.19
CA ASN A 255 17.03 -10.04 8.15
C ASN A 255 17.55 -9.82 6.72
N SER A 256 16.80 -9.07 5.92
CA SER A 256 17.07 -8.78 4.51
C SER A 256 17.06 -10.03 3.60
N ARG A 257 16.52 -11.17 4.04
CA ARG A 257 16.28 -12.32 3.17
C ARG A 257 15.18 -11.99 2.16
N TRP A 258 14.14 -11.28 2.59
CA TRP A 258 13.11 -10.71 1.74
C TRP A 258 13.41 -9.23 1.47
N VAL A 259 12.97 -8.76 0.32
CA VAL A 259 13.36 -7.42 -0.14
C VAL A 259 12.19 -6.44 -0.13
N SER A 260 12.42 -5.26 0.44
CA SER A 260 11.59 -4.08 0.25
C SER A 260 12.12 -3.34 -0.97
N THR A 261 11.39 -3.38 -2.07
CA THR A 261 11.91 -2.96 -3.36
C THR A 261 11.48 -1.53 -3.69
N MET A 262 12.45 -0.76 -4.15
CA MET A 262 12.24 0.60 -4.63
C MET A 262 11.24 0.62 -5.79
N HIS A 263 10.25 1.50 -5.72
CA HIS A 263 9.24 1.67 -6.75
C HIS A 263 8.85 3.13 -6.94
N ARG A 264 8.24 3.43 -8.08
CA ARG A 264 7.83 4.80 -8.46
C ARG A 264 6.59 4.77 -9.34
N VAL A 265 5.97 5.92 -9.55
CA VAL A 265 4.91 6.09 -10.55
C VAL A 265 5.35 7.15 -11.55
N MET A 266 5.57 6.71 -12.79
CA MET A 266 6.00 7.56 -13.87
C MET A 266 4.91 8.52 -14.32
N THR A 267 5.35 9.65 -14.82
CA THR A 267 4.52 10.60 -15.52
C THR A 267 4.37 10.13 -16.97
N PRO A 268 3.15 9.92 -17.50
CA PRO A 268 2.97 9.46 -18.89
C PRO A 268 3.35 10.54 -19.88
N GLU A 269 3.70 10.13 -21.11
CA GLU A 269 4.07 11.06 -22.19
C GLU A 269 2.89 11.95 -22.61
N ASN A 270 1.69 11.40 -22.67
CA ASN A 270 0.46 12.11 -23.07
C ASN A 270 -0.30 12.64 -21.85
N LEU A 271 0.26 13.63 -21.17
CA LEU A 271 -0.27 14.19 -19.93
C LEU A 271 -1.64 14.86 -20.06
N HIS A 272 -1.90 15.48 -21.21
CA HIS A 272 -3.12 16.23 -21.48
C HIS A 272 -4.31 15.32 -21.83
N ASP A 273 -4.04 14.04 -22.13
CA ASP A 273 -5.10 13.08 -22.43
C ASP A 273 -5.90 12.78 -21.14
N ALA A 274 -7.23 12.92 -21.24
CA ALA A 274 -8.15 12.50 -20.18
C ALA A 274 -7.92 11.04 -19.76
N MET A 275 -7.47 10.19 -20.68
CA MET A 275 -7.10 8.78 -20.41
C MET A 275 -5.83 8.63 -19.58
N SER A 276 -5.04 9.70 -19.41
CA SER A 276 -3.90 9.69 -18.49
C SER A 276 -4.31 9.76 -17.02
N ARG A 277 -5.55 10.18 -16.74
CA ARG A 277 -6.12 10.29 -15.41
C ARG A 277 -6.32 8.90 -14.79
N ARG A 278 -5.90 8.74 -13.53
CA ARG A 278 -6.03 7.46 -12.81
C ARG A 278 -6.22 7.64 -11.32
N ILE A 279 -6.73 6.59 -10.68
CA ILE A 279 -6.73 6.43 -9.22
C ILE A 279 -5.98 5.14 -8.87
N SER A 280 -5.24 5.19 -7.76
CA SER A 280 -4.80 4.00 -7.03
C SER A 280 -5.26 4.08 -5.58
N ILE A 281 -5.61 2.93 -5.01
CA ILE A 281 -5.99 2.80 -3.61
C ILE A 281 -5.01 1.84 -2.97
N GLY A 282 -4.20 2.36 -2.04
CA GLY A 282 -3.17 1.61 -1.33
C GLY A 282 -3.56 1.40 0.14
N TYR A 283 -3.42 0.17 0.64
CA TYR A 283 -3.52 -0.17 2.04
C TYR A 283 -2.15 -0.56 2.57
N PHE A 284 -1.64 0.25 3.48
CA PHE A 284 -0.31 0.09 4.07
C PHE A 284 -0.46 -0.59 5.43
N MET A 285 -0.10 -1.88 5.48
CA MET A 285 -0.19 -2.66 6.70
C MET A 285 0.95 -2.30 7.64
N HIS A 286 0.59 -1.77 8.80
CA HIS A 286 1.48 -1.55 9.93
C HIS A 286 1.01 -2.41 11.10
N PRO A 287 1.91 -2.96 11.93
CA PRO A 287 1.52 -3.70 13.14
C PRO A 287 0.96 -2.76 14.21
N ASP A 288 0.73 -3.27 15.41
CA ASP A 288 0.44 -2.48 16.61
C ASP A 288 1.63 -1.54 16.89
N TYR A 289 1.36 -0.37 17.45
CA TYR A 289 2.39 0.67 17.58
C TYR A 289 3.58 0.27 18.45
N ASP A 290 3.36 -0.59 19.42
CA ASP A 290 4.37 -1.14 20.33
C ASP A 290 4.92 -2.51 19.89
N ALA A 291 4.52 -2.99 18.71
CA ALA A 291 5.02 -4.27 18.19
C ALA A 291 6.54 -4.22 17.96
N ARG A 292 7.23 -5.21 18.47
CA ARG A 292 8.69 -5.33 18.31
C ARG A 292 9.03 -5.93 16.96
N ILE A 293 9.79 -5.19 16.17
CA ILE A 293 10.26 -5.64 14.85
C ILE A 293 11.64 -6.29 15.02
N GLU A 294 11.63 -7.53 15.48
CA GLU A 294 12.84 -8.34 15.70
C GLU A 294 13.01 -9.40 14.60
N CYS A 295 14.25 -9.76 14.32
CA CYS A 295 14.54 -10.81 13.34
C CYS A 295 13.83 -12.13 13.70
N LEU A 296 13.08 -12.69 12.74
CA LEU A 296 12.40 -13.98 12.87
C LEU A 296 13.43 -15.09 13.18
N SER A 297 13.06 -16.02 14.06
CA SER A 297 13.95 -17.13 14.46
C SER A 297 14.44 -17.96 13.26
N SER A 298 13.59 -18.13 12.25
CA SER A 298 13.90 -18.81 10.99
C SER A 298 14.85 -18.03 10.06
N CYS A 299 15.10 -16.76 10.34
CA CYS A 299 15.97 -15.88 9.55
C CYS A 299 17.27 -15.50 10.32
N LYS A 300 17.42 -15.96 11.55
CA LYS A 300 18.68 -15.83 12.31
C LYS A 300 19.71 -16.78 11.73
N GLY A 301 20.89 -16.27 11.38
CA GLY A 301 22.02 -17.06 10.87
C GLY A 301 23.33 -16.32 11.07
N ASP A 302 24.44 -16.95 10.72
CA ASP A 302 25.75 -16.32 10.72
C ASP A 302 25.74 -15.12 9.77
N GLY A 303 25.93 -13.91 10.31
CA GLY A 303 25.83 -12.67 9.54
C GLY A 303 24.48 -11.95 9.60
N ALA A 304 23.59 -12.30 10.56
CA ALA A 304 22.40 -11.52 10.83
C ALA A 304 22.72 -10.03 11.01
N LYS A 305 22.02 -9.16 10.26
CA LYS A 305 22.26 -7.70 10.28
C LYS A 305 21.44 -6.97 11.35
N PHE A 306 20.38 -7.63 11.89
CA PHE A 306 19.41 -7.05 12.82
C PHE A 306 19.12 -7.98 14.00
#